data_0dd884eb0e294319864615e0b37249e9
#
_entry.id   0dd884eb0e294319864615e0b37249e9
#
_cell.length_a   1.000
_cell.length_b   1.000
_cell.length_c   1.000
_cell.angle_alpha   90.00
_cell.angle_beta   90.00
_cell.angle_gamma   90.00
#
_symmetry.space_group_name_H-M   'P 1'
#
loop_
_entity.id
_entity.type
_entity.pdbx_description
1 polymer ?
#
loop_
_entity_poly.entity_id
_entity_poly.type
_entity_poly.pdbx_seq_one_letter_code
_entity_poly.pdbx_strand_id
1 'polypeptide(L)'
;SLKSAITDPKALLERLSLPNELLEQAQAASQLFPLRVPLEFLNRMELGNPDDPLLKQVLPIRDEFIQAPGFTEDPLNESDARPTPGVVHKYKDRALLILSGACAINCRYCFRRHFPYSDNQLSGEHWQRALAYLKEHTELREVIFSGGDPLVTSDHRFSKMVADLEAIPHLERLR
;
A
#
# COMPACT_ATOMS: atom_id res chain seq x y z
N SER A 1 9.72 14.53 -1.49
CA SER A 1 10.03 13.63 -2.63
C SER A 1 10.17 12.19 -2.14
N LEU A 2 9.69 11.21 -2.90
CA LEU A 2 9.81 9.79 -2.54
C LEU A 2 11.27 9.33 -2.37
N LYS A 3 12.20 9.99 -3.09
CA LYS A 3 13.64 9.68 -3.05
C LYS A 3 14.33 10.15 -1.77
N SER A 4 13.76 11.10 -1.05
CA SER A 4 14.31 11.67 0.19
C SER A 4 13.61 11.15 1.45
N ALA A 5 12.76 10.13 1.32
CA ALA A 5 12.10 9.52 2.47
C ALA A 5 13.11 8.84 3.40
N ILE A 6 12.90 8.96 4.70
CA ILE A 6 13.67 8.26 5.71
C ILE A 6 13.20 6.80 5.75
N THR A 7 14.16 5.88 5.66
CA THR A 7 13.92 4.43 5.70
C THR A 7 14.69 3.73 6.81
N ASP A 8 15.57 4.46 7.50
CA ASP A 8 16.34 3.97 8.63
C ASP A 8 15.73 4.47 9.95
N PRO A 9 15.30 3.57 10.86
CA PRO A 9 14.78 3.96 12.17
C PRO A 9 15.74 4.84 12.97
N LYS A 10 17.05 4.60 12.90
CA LYS A 10 18.03 5.43 13.61
C LYS A 10 17.99 6.87 13.13
N ALA A 11 18.01 7.08 11.81
CA ALA A 11 17.94 8.41 11.24
C ALA A 11 16.62 9.15 11.59
N LEU A 12 15.51 8.41 11.73
CA LEU A 12 14.23 8.98 12.17
C LEU A 12 14.30 9.45 13.63
N LEU A 13 14.78 8.58 14.53
CA LEU A 13 14.89 8.89 15.95
C LEU A 13 15.83 10.08 16.21
N GLU A 14 17.00 10.12 15.54
CA GLU A 14 17.95 11.22 15.66
C GLU A 14 17.33 12.56 15.21
N ARG A 15 16.60 12.57 14.07
CA ARG A 15 15.96 13.80 13.56
C ARG A 15 14.85 14.32 14.45
N LEU A 16 14.16 13.43 15.14
CA LEU A 16 13.09 13.79 16.08
C LEU A 16 13.58 13.95 17.52
N SER A 17 14.90 13.83 17.78
CA SER A 17 15.47 13.88 19.13
C SER A 17 14.81 12.91 20.11
N LEU A 18 14.49 11.71 19.64
CA LEU A 18 13.80 10.67 20.42
C LEU A 18 14.81 9.79 21.17
N PRO A 19 14.37 9.15 22.27
CA PRO A 19 15.22 8.28 23.09
C PRO A 19 15.76 7.09 22.30
N ASN A 20 17.05 6.74 22.54
CA ASN A 20 17.69 5.60 21.86
C ASN A 20 17.12 4.23 22.27
N GLU A 21 16.41 4.16 23.41
CA GLU A 21 15.74 2.95 23.88
C GLU A 21 14.70 2.42 22.88
N LEU A 22 14.18 3.29 22.01
CA LEU A 22 13.25 2.93 20.94
C LEU A 22 13.94 2.26 19.75
N LEU A 23 15.28 2.39 19.61
CA LEU A 23 16.00 2.00 18.40
C LEU A 23 15.96 0.50 18.15
N GLU A 24 16.29 -0.31 19.18
CA GLU A 24 16.36 -1.77 19.03
C GLU A 24 15.03 -2.35 18.57
N GLN A 25 13.93 -1.95 19.22
CA GLN A 25 12.60 -2.42 18.86
C GLN A 25 12.17 -1.94 17.47
N ALA A 26 12.48 -0.70 17.11
CA ALA A 26 12.12 -0.15 15.80
C ALA A 26 12.91 -0.82 14.66
N GLN A 27 14.20 -1.11 14.86
CA GLN A 27 15.02 -1.84 13.90
C GLN A 27 14.51 -3.26 13.70
N ALA A 28 14.22 -3.99 14.79
CA ALA A 28 13.68 -5.34 14.71
C ALA A 28 12.33 -5.36 13.98
N ALA A 29 11.40 -4.49 14.35
CA ALA A 29 10.07 -4.44 13.74
C ALA A 29 10.09 -3.96 12.27
N SER A 30 11.08 -3.15 11.87
CA SER A 30 11.29 -2.73 10.48
C SER A 30 11.62 -3.88 9.53
N GLN A 31 12.06 -5.03 10.05
CA GLN A 31 12.28 -6.24 9.24
C GLN A 31 10.95 -6.86 8.79
N LEU A 32 9.88 -6.71 9.57
CA LEU A 32 8.54 -7.19 9.21
C LEU A 32 7.86 -6.26 8.23
N PHE A 33 7.98 -4.94 8.45
CA PHE A 33 7.39 -3.93 7.59
C PHE A 33 8.32 -2.72 7.50
N PRO A 34 8.93 -2.46 6.34
CA PRO A 34 9.96 -1.43 6.20
C PRO A 34 9.46 -0.04 6.56
N LEU A 35 10.29 0.72 7.29
CA LEU A 35 10.04 2.13 7.55
C LEU A 35 10.16 2.93 6.24
N ARG A 36 9.21 3.84 6.00
CA ARG A 36 9.29 4.86 4.95
C ARG A 36 8.51 6.10 5.39
N VAL A 37 9.22 7.21 5.60
CA VAL A 37 8.64 8.47 6.09
C VAL A 37 9.15 9.63 5.23
N PRO A 38 8.29 10.29 4.44
CA PRO A 38 8.66 11.51 3.72
C PRO A 38 9.05 12.64 4.67
N LEU A 39 9.96 13.50 4.25
CA LEU A 39 10.41 14.64 5.07
C LEU A 39 9.26 15.58 5.40
N GLU A 40 8.34 15.78 4.47
CA GLU A 40 7.17 16.65 4.66
C GLU A 40 6.22 16.13 5.73
N PHE A 41 6.16 14.80 5.90
CA PHE A 41 5.38 14.18 6.97
C PHE A 41 6.13 14.24 8.31
N LEU A 42 7.44 13.98 8.30
CA LEU A 42 8.29 14.08 9.47
C LEU A 42 8.28 15.50 10.08
N ASN A 43 8.34 16.54 9.25
CA ASN A 43 8.37 17.93 9.70
C ASN A 43 7.09 18.39 10.43
N ARG A 44 6.04 17.56 10.45
CA ARG A 44 4.80 17.79 11.22
C ARG A 44 4.82 17.12 12.59
N MET A 45 5.81 16.29 12.86
CA MET A 45 5.94 15.57 14.13
C MET A 45 6.57 16.48 15.17
N GLU A 46 6.18 16.31 16.42
CA GLU A 46 6.72 17.05 17.56
C GLU A 46 8.08 16.46 17.97
N LEU A 47 9.10 17.33 18.06
CA LEU A 47 10.44 16.95 18.49
C LEU A 47 10.44 16.46 19.95
N GLY A 48 11.13 15.37 20.21
CA GLY A 48 11.28 14.79 21.55
C GLY A 48 10.03 14.14 22.12
N ASN A 49 8.94 14.07 21.35
CA ASN A 49 7.69 13.45 21.81
C ASN A 49 7.51 12.02 21.25
N PRO A 50 7.78 10.97 22.04
CA PRO A 50 7.55 9.59 21.60
C PRO A 50 6.06 9.24 21.46
N ASP A 51 5.18 10.07 22.00
CA ASP A 51 3.73 9.90 21.97
C ASP A 51 3.04 10.67 20.83
N ASP A 52 3.83 11.34 19.97
CA ASP A 52 3.30 12.04 18.80
C ASP A 52 2.40 11.13 17.94
N PRO A 53 1.16 11.55 17.62
CA PRO A 53 0.21 10.73 16.88
C PRO A 53 0.63 10.41 15.45
N LEU A 54 1.43 11.26 14.80
CA LEU A 54 1.97 11.00 13.46
C LEU A 54 3.13 10.00 13.53
N LEU A 55 3.99 10.13 14.55
CA LEU A 55 5.06 9.16 14.80
C LEU A 55 4.49 7.75 15.01
N LYS A 56 3.45 7.63 15.83
CA LYS A 56 2.77 6.35 16.11
C LYS A 56 2.16 5.68 14.88
N GLN A 57 1.93 6.41 13.81
CA GLN A 57 1.43 5.85 12.55
C GLN A 57 2.51 5.15 11.73
N VAL A 58 3.78 5.49 11.94
CA VAL A 58 4.88 5.07 11.05
C VAL A 58 6.05 4.38 11.74
N LEU A 59 6.34 4.69 13.01
CA LEU A 59 7.44 4.06 13.74
C LEU A 59 7.06 2.63 14.11
N PRO A 60 7.66 1.60 13.53
CA PRO A 60 7.40 0.22 13.92
C PRO A 60 7.92 -0.04 15.34
N ILE A 61 7.17 -0.81 16.11
CA ILE A 61 7.49 -1.13 17.51
C ILE A 61 7.40 -2.64 17.75
N ARG A 62 7.85 -3.07 18.93
CA ARG A 62 7.88 -4.49 19.33
C ARG A 62 6.51 -5.17 19.29
N ASP A 63 5.43 -4.42 19.50
CA ASP A 63 4.06 -4.96 19.49
C ASP A 63 3.65 -5.54 18.14
N GLU A 64 4.37 -5.20 17.05
CA GLU A 64 4.16 -5.78 15.72
C GLU A 64 4.40 -7.31 15.67
N PHE A 65 5.11 -7.87 16.66
CA PHE A 65 5.36 -9.30 16.77
C PHE A 65 4.28 -10.06 17.55
N ILE A 66 3.33 -9.37 18.16
CA ILE A 66 2.28 -9.99 18.95
C ILE A 66 1.29 -10.68 18.02
N GLN A 67 1.19 -12.00 18.15
CA GLN A 67 0.14 -12.76 17.50
C GLN A 67 -1.09 -12.81 18.41
N ALA A 68 -2.13 -12.08 18.04
CA ALA A 68 -3.36 -12.04 18.82
C ALA A 68 -4.44 -12.97 18.21
N PRO A 69 -5.17 -13.76 19.04
CA PRO A 69 -6.26 -14.60 18.55
C PRO A 69 -7.31 -13.78 17.78
N GLY A 70 -7.76 -14.29 16.65
CA GLY A 70 -8.76 -13.63 15.80
C GLY A 70 -8.20 -12.63 14.79
N PHE A 71 -6.88 -12.37 14.82
CA PHE A 71 -6.19 -11.57 13.79
C PHE A 71 -5.54 -12.48 12.75
N THR A 72 -5.52 -12.04 11.51
CA THR A 72 -4.96 -12.77 10.36
C THR A 72 -4.12 -11.86 9.49
N GLU A 73 -3.20 -12.44 8.69
CA GLU A 73 -2.38 -11.70 7.72
C GLU A 73 -3.16 -11.22 6.49
N ASP A 74 -4.32 -11.81 6.23
CA ASP A 74 -5.28 -11.37 5.19
C ASP A 74 -6.64 -11.01 5.82
N PRO A 75 -6.75 -9.87 6.50
CA PRO A 75 -7.94 -9.50 7.27
C PRO A 75 -9.18 -9.24 6.40
N LEU A 76 -8.99 -9.08 5.10
CA LEU A 76 -10.08 -8.85 4.15
C LEU A 76 -10.37 -10.07 3.26
N ASN A 77 -9.66 -11.19 3.42
CA ASN A 77 -9.76 -12.37 2.56
C ASN A 77 -9.61 -12.01 1.07
N GLU A 78 -8.60 -11.19 0.75
CA GLU A 78 -8.32 -10.78 -0.62
C GLU A 78 -7.65 -11.91 -1.42
N SER A 79 -7.02 -12.88 -0.75
CA SER A 79 -6.40 -14.05 -1.39
C SER A 79 -7.38 -14.82 -2.26
N ASP A 80 -8.61 -15.05 -1.77
CA ASP A 80 -9.64 -15.81 -2.44
C ASP A 80 -10.39 -15.00 -3.53
N ALA A 81 -10.22 -13.67 -3.52
CA ALA A 81 -10.89 -12.75 -4.42
C ALA A 81 -9.99 -12.28 -5.58
N ARG A 82 -8.88 -12.96 -5.85
CA ARG A 82 -7.91 -12.63 -6.92
C ARG A 82 -8.05 -13.56 -8.13
N PRO A 83 -8.94 -13.26 -9.08
CA PRO A 83 -9.15 -14.11 -10.26
C PRO A 83 -7.97 -14.10 -11.23
N THR A 84 -7.21 -13.01 -11.26
CA THR A 84 -6.01 -12.83 -12.06
C THR A 84 -5.03 -11.90 -11.34
N PRO A 85 -3.72 -11.96 -11.59
CA PRO A 85 -2.75 -11.07 -10.96
C PRO A 85 -3.13 -9.61 -11.08
N GLY A 86 -3.11 -8.89 -9.94
CA GLY A 86 -3.40 -7.47 -9.88
C GLY A 86 -4.87 -7.08 -9.89
N VAL A 87 -5.80 -8.05 -9.95
CA VAL A 87 -7.24 -7.80 -9.82
C VAL A 87 -7.76 -8.41 -8.52
N VAL A 88 -8.49 -7.61 -7.74
CA VAL A 88 -9.28 -8.10 -6.59
C VAL A 88 -10.74 -7.85 -6.88
N HIS A 89 -11.52 -8.94 -7.07
CA HIS A 89 -12.94 -8.88 -7.41
C HIS A 89 -13.76 -9.59 -6.32
N LYS A 90 -14.16 -8.82 -5.32
CA LYS A 90 -14.88 -9.30 -4.13
C LYS A 90 -16.38 -8.96 -4.17
N TYR A 91 -16.76 -7.92 -4.91
CA TYR A 91 -18.12 -7.40 -4.97
C TYR A 91 -18.64 -7.49 -6.41
N LYS A 92 -19.92 -7.77 -6.57
CA LYS A 92 -20.55 -8.05 -7.86
C LYS A 92 -20.30 -7.00 -8.95
N ASP A 93 -20.29 -5.71 -8.56
CA ASP A 93 -20.32 -4.59 -9.51
C ASP A 93 -19.00 -3.79 -9.57
N ARG A 94 -17.98 -4.19 -8.79
CA ARG A 94 -16.72 -3.45 -8.69
C ARG A 94 -15.52 -4.35 -8.50
N ALA A 95 -14.40 -3.94 -9.06
CA ALA A 95 -13.11 -4.57 -8.89
C ALA A 95 -12.03 -3.55 -8.51
N LEU A 96 -11.03 -3.99 -7.74
CA LEU A 96 -9.83 -3.20 -7.47
C LEU A 96 -8.71 -3.63 -8.42
N LEU A 97 -7.95 -2.65 -8.88
CA LEU A 97 -6.71 -2.86 -9.63
C LEU A 97 -5.51 -2.47 -8.77
N ILE A 98 -4.61 -3.42 -8.53
CA ILE A 98 -3.41 -3.24 -7.72
C ILE A 98 -2.30 -2.66 -8.59
N LEU A 99 -2.23 -1.32 -8.67
CA LEU A 99 -1.32 -0.63 -9.58
C LEU A 99 0.14 -0.68 -9.13
N SER A 100 0.36 -0.59 -7.82
CA SER A 100 1.68 -0.47 -7.23
C SER A 100 1.72 -1.14 -5.87
N GLY A 101 2.85 -1.75 -5.53
CA GLY A 101 3.15 -2.19 -4.16
C GLY A 101 3.87 -1.11 -3.34
N ALA A 102 4.22 0.02 -3.96
CA ALA A 102 4.91 1.10 -3.28
C ALA A 102 3.93 2.12 -2.70
N CYS A 103 4.33 2.70 -1.56
CA CYS A 103 3.67 3.84 -0.95
C CYS A 103 4.66 4.99 -0.77
N ALA A 104 4.15 6.23 -0.71
CA ALA A 104 4.93 7.38 -0.30
C ALA A 104 5.34 7.26 1.17
N ILE A 105 4.45 6.70 1.99
CA ILE A 105 4.63 6.44 3.43
C ILE A 105 4.17 5.03 3.76
N ASN A 106 4.88 4.33 4.65
CA ASN A 106 4.47 3.01 5.13
C ASN A 106 3.78 3.15 6.49
N CYS A 107 2.49 2.87 6.52
CA CYS A 107 1.68 2.98 7.75
C CYS A 107 1.72 1.68 8.55
N ARG A 108 1.93 1.74 9.87
CA ARG A 108 1.93 0.57 10.76
C ARG A 108 0.64 -0.26 10.67
N TYR A 109 -0.48 0.40 10.51
CA TYR A 109 -1.81 -0.20 10.43
C TYR A 109 -2.20 -0.61 8.98
N CYS A 110 -1.24 -0.77 8.09
CA CYS A 110 -1.52 -1.19 6.71
C CYS A 110 -2.09 -2.62 6.71
N PHE A 111 -3.35 -2.76 6.29
CA PHE A 111 -4.02 -4.07 6.22
C PHE A 111 -3.46 -4.97 5.11
N ARG A 112 -2.73 -4.39 4.15
CA ARG A 112 -2.06 -5.11 3.07
C ARG A 112 -0.55 -5.25 3.30
N ARG A 113 -0.07 -5.19 4.53
CA ARG A 113 1.37 -5.32 4.80
C ARG A 113 1.94 -6.70 4.40
N HIS A 114 1.12 -7.73 4.38
CA HIS A 114 1.46 -9.10 3.96
C HIS A 114 0.97 -9.43 2.54
N PHE A 115 0.40 -8.47 1.82
CA PHE A 115 -0.09 -8.69 0.47
C PHE A 115 1.07 -9.00 -0.51
N PRO A 116 0.98 -10.07 -1.34
CA PRO A 116 2.05 -10.47 -2.24
C PRO A 116 2.11 -9.57 -3.48
N TYR A 117 2.63 -8.36 -3.30
CA TYR A 117 2.71 -7.36 -4.36
C TYR A 117 3.59 -7.78 -5.54
N SER A 118 4.66 -8.57 -5.31
CA SER A 118 5.53 -9.09 -6.38
C SER A 118 4.74 -9.83 -7.44
N ASP A 119 3.78 -10.64 -7.02
CA ASP A 119 2.99 -11.53 -7.86
C ASP A 119 1.77 -10.83 -8.49
N ASN A 120 1.45 -9.64 -7.98
CA ASN A 120 0.24 -8.89 -8.33
C ASN A 120 0.51 -7.54 -8.98
N GLN A 121 1.71 -7.30 -9.50
CA GLN A 121 2.00 -6.06 -10.23
C GLN A 121 1.32 -6.06 -11.61
N LEU A 122 0.51 -5.03 -11.86
CA LEU A 122 -0.15 -4.81 -13.15
C LEU A 122 0.85 -4.23 -14.17
N SER A 123 1.72 -5.06 -14.72
CA SER A 123 2.67 -4.68 -15.75
C SER A 123 2.64 -5.68 -16.91
N GLY A 124 2.91 -5.22 -18.13
CA GLY A 124 3.03 -6.09 -19.29
C GLY A 124 1.83 -7.04 -19.47
N GLU A 125 2.09 -8.34 -19.38
CA GLU A 125 1.10 -9.41 -19.57
C GLU A 125 -0.01 -9.39 -18.52
N HIS A 126 0.32 -9.09 -17.24
CA HIS A 126 -0.69 -9.01 -16.19
C HIS A 126 -1.72 -7.92 -16.48
N TRP A 127 -1.31 -6.79 -17.06
CA TRP A 127 -2.24 -5.74 -17.46
C TRP A 127 -3.19 -6.21 -18.56
N GLN A 128 -2.68 -6.95 -19.56
CA GLN A 128 -3.53 -7.49 -20.63
C GLN A 128 -4.53 -8.53 -20.11
N ARG A 129 -4.11 -9.38 -19.17
CA ARG A 129 -5.01 -10.33 -18.49
C ARG A 129 -6.09 -9.63 -17.68
N ALA A 130 -5.72 -8.57 -16.94
CA ALA A 130 -6.67 -7.77 -16.19
C ALA A 130 -7.71 -7.11 -17.10
N LEU A 131 -7.28 -6.52 -18.24
CA LEU A 131 -8.20 -5.94 -19.23
C LEU A 131 -9.13 -6.99 -19.84
N ALA A 132 -8.61 -8.18 -20.18
CA ALA A 132 -9.42 -9.27 -20.70
C ALA A 132 -10.48 -9.68 -19.67
N TYR A 133 -10.09 -9.87 -18.42
CA TYR A 133 -10.99 -10.18 -17.32
C TYR A 133 -12.10 -9.13 -17.17
N LEU A 134 -11.74 -7.85 -17.12
CA LEU A 134 -12.70 -6.75 -16.99
C LEU A 134 -13.69 -6.68 -18.17
N LYS A 135 -13.24 -6.96 -19.39
CA LYS A 135 -14.09 -7.01 -20.60
C LYS A 135 -15.09 -8.16 -20.59
N GLU A 136 -14.69 -9.30 -20.07
CA GLU A 136 -15.52 -10.49 -19.97
C GLU A 136 -16.61 -10.36 -18.90
N HIS A 137 -16.30 -9.66 -17.80
CA HIS A 137 -17.19 -9.46 -16.66
C HIS A 137 -18.06 -8.21 -16.80
N THR A 138 -19.11 -8.31 -17.63
CA THR A 138 -19.99 -7.18 -17.97
C THR A 138 -20.87 -6.66 -16.82
N GLU A 139 -20.94 -7.40 -15.71
CA GLU A 139 -21.55 -6.95 -14.45
C GLU A 139 -20.75 -5.89 -13.72
N LEU A 140 -19.44 -5.78 -13.99
CA LEU A 140 -18.58 -4.76 -13.39
C LEU A 140 -18.92 -3.37 -13.95
N ARG A 141 -19.20 -2.44 -13.05
CA ARG A 141 -19.51 -1.03 -13.38
C ARG A 141 -18.44 -0.06 -12.87
N GLU A 142 -17.66 -0.50 -11.90
CA GLU A 142 -16.69 0.34 -11.21
C GLU A 142 -15.34 -0.34 -11.10
N VAL A 143 -14.29 0.42 -11.42
CA VAL A 143 -12.90 0.03 -11.16
C VAL A 143 -12.30 1.01 -10.18
N ILE A 144 -11.65 0.49 -9.13
CA ILE A 144 -10.98 1.27 -8.10
C ILE A 144 -9.48 1.03 -8.23
N PHE A 145 -8.71 2.08 -8.47
CA PHE A 145 -7.26 2.02 -8.42
C PHE A 145 -6.79 1.90 -6.97
N SER A 146 -5.97 0.89 -6.72
CA SER A 146 -5.55 0.50 -5.37
C SER A 146 -4.12 -0.07 -5.39
N GLY A 147 -3.74 -0.72 -4.30
CA GLY A 147 -2.42 -1.31 -4.11
C GLY A 147 -1.79 -0.81 -2.83
N GLY A 148 -0.56 -0.36 -2.90
CA GLY A 148 0.03 0.56 -1.94
C GLY A 148 -0.62 1.93 -2.16
N ASP A 149 0.11 2.82 -2.84
CA ASP A 149 -0.45 4.12 -3.25
C ASP A 149 -0.51 4.16 -4.79
N PRO A 150 -1.68 4.19 -5.42
CA PRO A 150 -1.80 4.25 -6.88
C PRO A 150 -1.18 5.54 -7.47
N LEU A 151 -1.12 6.63 -6.69
CA LEU A 151 -0.56 7.91 -7.12
C LEU A 151 0.97 7.94 -7.20
N VAL A 152 1.68 6.89 -6.77
CA VAL A 152 3.11 6.74 -7.04
C VAL A 152 3.40 6.22 -8.46
N THR A 153 2.35 5.81 -9.18
CA THR A 153 2.44 5.44 -10.60
C THR A 153 2.71 6.68 -11.43
N SER A 154 3.58 6.58 -12.47
CA SER A 154 3.86 7.73 -13.35
C SER A 154 2.62 8.16 -14.13
N ASP A 155 2.48 9.47 -14.37
CA ASP A 155 1.34 10.04 -15.11
C ASP A 155 1.16 9.39 -16.48
N HIS A 156 2.26 9.15 -17.21
CA HIS A 156 2.21 8.49 -18.50
C HIS A 156 1.59 7.09 -18.43
N ARG A 157 2.02 6.28 -17.45
CA ARG A 157 1.46 4.93 -17.27
C ARG A 157 0.01 4.99 -16.81
N PHE A 158 -0.29 5.88 -15.87
CA PHE A 158 -1.63 6.06 -15.34
C PHE A 158 -2.62 6.48 -16.43
N SER A 159 -2.25 7.48 -17.25
CA SER A 159 -3.08 7.95 -18.37
C SER A 159 -3.36 6.86 -19.39
N LYS A 160 -2.35 6.02 -19.72
CA LYS A 160 -2.54 4.88 -20.60
C LYS A 160 -3.54 3.87 -20.01
N MET A 161 -3.42 3.56 -18.72
CA MET A 161 -4.32 2.62 -18.06
C MET A 161 -5.76 3.16 -18.03
N VAL A 162 -5.94 4.44 -17.77
CA VAL A 162 -7.26 5.10 -17.82
C VAL A 162 -7.85 4.99 -19.23
N ALA A 163 -7.10 5.32 -20.28
CA ALA A 163 -7.58 5.22 -21.66
C ALA A 163 -7.99 3.79 -22.06
N ASP A 164 -7.20 2.77 -21.62
CA ASP A 164 -7.53 1.37 -21.86
C ASP A 164 -8.84 0.94 -21.16
N LEU A 165 -9.11 1.48 -19.95
CA LEU A 165 -10.33 1.20 -19.20
C LEU A 165 -11.56 1.95 -19.76
N GLU A 166 -11.40 3.19 -20.18
CA GLU A 166 -12.47 3.99 -20.81
C GLU A 166 -12.97 3.35 -22.12
N ALA A 167 -12.14 2.54 -22.77
CA ALA A 167 -12.54 1.77 -23.94
C ALA A 167 -13.43 0.56 -23.63
N ILE A 168 -13.72 0.26 -22.36
CA ILE A 168 -14.61 -0.83 -21.93
C ILE A 168 -16.02 -0.27 -21.68
N PRO A 169 -17.03 -0.58 -22.55
CA PRO A 169 -18.29 0.16 -22.59
C PRO A 169 -19.16 0.05 -21.34
N HIS A 170 -19.02 -1.02 -20.56
CA HIS A 170 -19.83 -1.26 -19.36
C HIS A 170 -19.24 -0.67 -18.09
N LEU A 171 -17.97 -0.21 -18.12
CA LEU A 171 -17.39 0.48 -17.00
C LEU A 171 -17.87 1.93 -16.94
N GLU A 172 -18.51 2.30 -15.84
CA GLU A 172 -19.15 3.60 -15.65
C GLU A 172 -18.33 4.54 -14.75
N ARG A 173 -17.50 3.95 -13.88
CA ARG A 173 -16.75 4.69 -12.85
C ARG A 173 -15.32 4.19 -12.70
N LEU A 174 -14.39 5.14 -12.68
CA LEU A 174 -13.00 4.94 -12.25
C LEU A 174 -12.74 5.78 -10.98
N ARG A 175 -12.11 5.19 -9.99
CA ARG A 175 -11.74 5.84 -8.73
C ARG A 175 -10.30 5.57 -8.37
#